data_fec9ecffd7b41ac32847f64b8fa0bba0
#
_entry.id   fec9ecffd7b41ac32847f64b8fa0bba0
#
_cell.length_a   1.000
_cell.length_b   1.000
_cell.length_c   1.000
_cell.angle_alpha   90.00
_cell.angle_beta   90.00
_cell.angle_gamma   90.00
#
_symmetry.space_group_name_H-M   'P 1'
#
loop_
_entity.id
_entity.type
_entity.pdbx_description
1 polymer ?
#
loop_
_entity_poly.entity_id
_entity_poly.type
_entity_poly.pdbx_seq_one_letter_code
_entity_poly.pdbx_strand_id
1 'polypeptide(L)'
;MKLWILLFAFGFSSCIFVWDNQDKQSKDSTQLESTDTSHAKIDSAKKDSVVLVVDTVKLDSVLIPAAQIHTKNVHPQEVVDFAKTLIGIPYKYASTDPKIGFDCSGFITYVFNHFNIIVPRSSIDFTNVGKEVSLTDAKPGDLILFTGTDSTEKFVGHMGLVVTNQNNQLEFIHSTSGKKYGVTITPFNDYYHSRFMKTIRIFPQNN
;
A
#
# COMPACT_ATOMS: atom_id res chain seq x y z
N MET A 1 -3.73 57.76 41.28
CA MET A 1 -3.83 56.49 40.57
C MET A 1 -2.48 56.16 39.98
N LYS A 2 -1.72 55.22 40.57
CA LYS A 2 -0.35 54.89 40.17
C LYS A 2 -0.38 53.56 39.35
N LEU A 3 0.05 53.66 38.08
CA LEU A 3 0.17 52.54 37.15
C LEU A 3 1.51 51.84 37.41
N TRP A 4 1.46 50.55 37.78
CA TRP A 4 2.65 49.71 37.92
C TRP A 4 2.83 48.87 36.64
N ILE A 5 3.89 49.12 35.92
CA ILE A 5 4.34 48.34 34.78
C ILE A 5 5.37 47.34 35.32
N LEU A 6 5.07 46.04 35.33
CA LEU A 6 6.01 44.95 35.58
C LEU A 6 6.59 44.45 34.25
N LEU A 7 7.84 44.76 34.03
CA LEU A 7 8.64 44.19 32.95
C LEU A 7 9.18 42.82 33.37
N PHE A 8 8.70 41.76 32.72
CA PHE A 8 9.31 40.42 32.81
C PHE A 8 10.30 40.27 31.66
N ALA A 9 11.61 40.26 31.99
CA ALA A 9 12.66 39.87 31.07
C ALA A 9 12.78 38.34 31.03
N PHE A 10 12.41 37.72 29.90
CA PHE A 10 12.71 36.32 29.66
C PHE A 10 14.07 36.20 28.94
N GLY A 11 15.06 35.62 29.66
CA GLY A 11 16.33 35.28 29.13
C GLY A 11 16.23 34.06 28.19
N PHE A 12 16.62 34.25 26.95
CA PHE A 12 16.84 33.17 25.98
C PHE A 12 18.15 32.48 26.29
N SER A 13 18.11 31.26 26.79
CA SER A 13 19.26 30.36 26.84
C SER A 13 19.28 29.54 25.56
N SER A 14 20.18 29.89 24.64
CA SER A 14 20.43 29.14 23.39
C SER A 14 21.29 27.93 23.71
N CYS A 15 20.73 26.73 23.77
CA CYS A 15 21.49 25.50 23.67
C CYS A 15 21.75 25.16 22.21
N ILE A 16 22.98 25.38 21.78
CA ILE A 16 23.49 24.91 20.47
C ILE A 16 23.84 23.43 20.64
N PHE A 17 23.05 22.53 20.04
CA PHE A 17 23.43 21.14 19.86
C PHE A 17 24.29 21.01 18.62
N VAL A 18 25.58 20.76 18.85
CA VAL A 18 26.54 20.36 17.81
C VAL A 18 26.34 18.86 17.57
N TRP A 19 25.95 18.50 16.35
CA TRP A 19 25.97 17.12 15.90
C TRP A 19 27.39 16.77 15.45
N ASP A 20 28.04 15.89 16.19
CA ASP A 20 29.31 15.28 15.82
C ASP A 20 29.05 14.08 14.90
N ASN A 21 29.58 14.17 13.69
CA ASN A 21 29.46 13.17 12.63
C ASN A 21 30.68 12.26 12.74
N GLN A 22 30.52 11.10 13.36
CA GLN A 22 31.57 10.07 13.40
C GLN A 22 31.28 8.99 12.34
N ASP A 23 31.91 9.16 11.19
CA ASP A 23 32.14 8.09 10.23
C ASP A 23 33.01 6.99 10.85
N LYS A 24 32.49 5.78 10.92
CA LYS A 24 33.32 4.57 11.07
C LYS A 24 33.07 3.62 9.92
N GLN A 25 33.94 3.73 8.94
CA GLN A 25 34.27 2.74 7.94
C GLN A 25 34.87 1.49 8.63
N SER A 26 34.20 0.35 8.49
CA SER A 26 34.82 -0.96 8.73
C SER A 26 34.88 -1.73 7.42
N LYS A 27 36.07 -1.75 6.84
CA LYS A 27 36.48 -2.73 5.83
C LYS A 27 36.77 -4.04 6.56
N ASP A 28 36.11 -5.09 6.19
CA ASP A 28 36.67 -6.43 6.39
C ASP A 28 36.50 -7.24 5.09
N SER A 29 37.65 -7.53 4.52
CA SER A 29 37.88 -8.34 3.33
C SER A 29 38.30 -9.73 3.82
N THR A 30 37.43 -10.72 3.57
CA THR A 30 37.84 -12.12 3.69
C THR A 30 37.72 -12.77 2.34
N GLN A 31 38.86 -12.98 1.69
CA GLN A 31 39.08 -13.90 0.59
C GLN A 31 38.84 -15.33 1.08
N LEU A 32 38.14 -16.11 0.30
CA LEU A 32 38.17 -17.56 0.35
C LEU A 32 38.47 -18.09 -1.05
N GLU A 33 39.57 -18.86 -1.04
CA GLU A 33 40.26 -19.48 -2.14
C GLU A 33 39.41 -20.47 -2.96
N SER A 34 39.78 -20.49 -4.21
CA SER A 34 39.43 -21.49 -5.23
C SER A 34 40.09 -22.84 -4.96
N THR A 35 39.37 -23.92 -5.03
CA THR A 35 39.90 -25.28 -5.33
C THR A 35 39.01 -25.88 -6.39
N ASP A 36 39.59 -25.98 -7.53
CA ASP A 36 40.17 -27.11 -8.24
C ASP A 36 39.21 -28.05 -8.97
N THR A 37 39.36 -27.95 -10.22
CA THR A 37 39.26 -28.80 -11.39
C THR A 37 38.89 -30.27 -11.21
N SER A 38 37.85 -30.72 -11.89
CA SER A 38 37.85 -32.04 -12.52
C SER A 38 37.25 -32.00 -13.92
N HIS A 39 38.13 -32.20 -14.90
CA HIS A 39 37.80 -32.45 -16.29
C HIS A 39 37.05 -33.77 -16.44
N ALA A 40 35.87 -33.76 -16.99
CA ALA A 40 35.27 -34.93 -17.61
C ALA A 40 35.20 -34.71 -19.12
N LYS A 41 35.99 -35.47 -19.87
CA LYS A 41 35.89 -35.65 -21.28
C LYS A 41 34.53 -36.29 -21.60
N ILE A 42 33.76 -35.69 -22.48
CA ILE A 42 32.61 -36.34 -23.12
C ILE A 42 33.00 -36.55 -24.58
N ASP A 43 33.04 -37.84 -24.97
CA ASP A 43 33.26 -38.32 -26.30
C ASP A 43 32.09 -37.95 -27.25
N SER A 44 32.49 -37.59 -28.46
CA SER A 44 31.62 -37.42 -29.60
C SER A 44 30.95 -38.74 -29.99
N ALA A 45 29.58 -38.76 -29.98
CA ALA A 45 28.86 -39.61 -30.91
C ALA A 45 27.36 -39.24 -31.01
N LYS A 46 26.96 -39.03 -32.25
CA LYS A 46 25.64 -39.27 -32.85
C LYS A 46 24.59 -38.14 -32.77
N LYS A 47 24.56 -37.49 -33.91
CA LYS A 47 23.55 -36.55 -34.40
C LYS A 47 22.29 -37.34 -34.77
N ASP A 48 21.31 -37.36 -33.91
CA ASP A 48 19.93 -37.69 -34.28
C ASP A 48 19.11 -36.39 -34.14
N SER A 49 18.63 -35.95 -35.32
CA SER A 49 17.76 -34.77 -35.43
C SER A 49 16.39 -35.14 -34.86
N VAL A 50 16.15 -34.82 -33.59
CA VAL A 50 14.80 -34.76 -33.03
C VAL A 50 14.20 -33.42 -33.42
N VAL A 51 13.36 -33.43 -34.44
CA VAL A 51 12.47 -32.29 -34.73
C VAL A 51 11.48 -32.20 -33.57
N LEU A 52 11.75 -31.31 -32.63
CA LEU A 52 10.76 -30.89 -31.66
C LEU A 52 9.70 -30.07 -32.43
N VAL A 53 8.58 -30.71 -32.73
CA VAL A 53 7.36 -30.03 -33.08
C VAL A 53 6.93 -29.30 -31.81
N VAL A 54 7.30 -28.01 -31.74
CA VAL A 54 6.71 -27.09 -30.73
C VAL A 54 5.29 -26.87 -31.20
N ASP A 55 4.36 -27.69 -30.70
CA ASP A 55 2.96 -27.32 -30.70
C ASP A 55 2.87 -25.95 -30.04
N THR A 56 2.52 -24.95 -30.84
CA THR A 56 2.13 -23.64 -30.35
C THR A 56 0.86 -23.82 -29.50
N VAL A 57 1.07 -24.18 -28.26
CA VAL A 57 0.00 -24.04 -27.25
C VAL A 57 -0.36 -22.57 -27.26
N LYS A 58 -1.49 -22.25 -27.93
CA LYS A 58 -2.17 -20.98 -27.72
C LYS A 58 -2.30 -20.84 -26.20
N LEU A 59 -1.57 -19.90 -25.64
CA LEU A 59 -1.76 -19.47 -24.27
C LEU A 59 -3.11 -18.73 -24.24
N ASP A 60 -4.20 -19.51 -24.25
CA ASP A 60 -5.49 -18.97 -23.85
C ASP A 60 -5.25 -18.35 -22.48
N SER A 61 -5.48 -17.05 -22.39
CA SER A 61 -5.39 -16.31 -21.14
C SER A 61 -6.22 -17.04 -20.10
N VAL A 62 -5.56 -17.83 -19.25
CA VAL A 62 -6.17 -18.41 -18.07
C VAL A 62 -6.60 -17.22 -17.22
N LEU A 63 -7.88 -16.89 -17.32
CA LEU A 63 -8.50 -15.90 -16.42
C LEU A 63 -8.40 -16.51 -15.03
N ILE A 64 -7.39 -16.08 -14.26
CA ILE A 64 -7.29 -16.41 -12.85
C ILE A 64 -8.51 -15.73 -12.20
N PRO A 65 -9.46 -16.49 -11.62
CA PRO A 65 -10.61 -15.89 -10.98
C PRO A 65 -10.13 -14.91 -9.91
N ALA A 66 -10.68 -13.69 -9.91
CA ALA A 66 -10.36 -12.73 -8.85
C ALA A 66 -10.67 -13.36 -7.48
N ALA A 67 -9.72 -13.28 -6.56
CA ALA A 67 -9.90 -13.79 -5.22
C ALA A 67 -11.09 -13.10 -4.56
N GLN A 68 -12.10 -13.89 -4.16
CA GLN A 68 -13.30 -13.36 -3.51
C GLN A 68 -13.07 -13.19 -2.01
N ILE A 69 -13.34 -11.99 -1.52
CA ILE A 69 -13.41 -11.71 -0.08
C ILE A 69 -14.82 -11.98 0.41
N HIS A 70 -14.94 -12.82 1.43
CA HIS A 70 -16.24 -13.12 2.06
C HIS A 70 -16.61 -12.00 3.04
N THR A 71 -17.44 -11.08 2.60
CA THR A 71 -17.90 -9.94 3.42
C THR A 71 -19.03 -10.27 4.39
N LYS A 72 -19.51 -11.55 4.39
CA LYS A 72 -20.61 -12.01 5.23
C LYS A 72 -21.88 -11.15 5.01
N ASN A 73 -22.57 -10.81 6.08
CA ASN A 73 -23.76 -9.95 6.07
C ASN A 73 -23.43 -8.50 6.47
N VAL A 74 -22.14 -8.12 6.46
CA VAL A 74 -21.70 -6.77 6.84
C VAL A 74 -22.08 -5.79 5.74
N HIS A 75 -22.73 -4.68 6.12
CA HIS A 75 -23.05 -3.61 5.20
C HIS A 75 -21.83 -2.74 4.90
N PRO A 76 -21.61 -2.34 3.63
CA PRO A 76 -20.46 -1.47 3.28
C PRO A 76 -20.42 -0.18 4.09
N GLN A 77 -21.59 0.40 4.42
CA GLN A 77 -21.67 1.63 5.21
C GLN A 77 -21.15 1.46 6.64
N GLU A 78 -21.37 0.30 7.27
CA GLU A 78 -20.86 0.01 8.62
C GLU A 78 -19.32 0.03 8.63
N VAL A 79 -18.70 -0.51 7.56
CA VAL A 79 -17.24 -0.52 7.40
C VAL A 79 -16.70 0.90 7.22
N VAL A 80 -17.39 1.72 6.40
CA VAL A 80 -17.04 3.14 6.20
C VAL A 80 -17.17 3.93 7.51
N ASP A 81 -18.24 3.72 8.26
CA ASP A 81 -18.49 4.45 9.51
C ASP A 81 -17.47 4.07 10.59
N PHE A 82 -17.12 2.78 10.70
CA PHE A 82 -16.03 2.36 11.57
C PHE A 82 -14.67 2.96 11.13
N ALA A 83 -14.37 2.93 9.83
CA ALA A 83 -13.15 3.53 9.31
C ALA A 83 -13.01 5.01 9.68
N LYS A 84 -14.10 5.78 9.67
CA LYS A 84 -14.13 7.19 10.07
C LYS A 84 -13.78 7.41 11.54
N THR A 85 -14.06 6.45 12.42
CA THR A 85 -13.70 6.55 13.85
C THR A 85 -12.19 6.54 14.09
N LEU A 86 -11.41 6.12 13.08
CA LEU A 86 -9.95 6.00 13.15
C LEU A 86 -9.22 7.23 12.58
N ILE A 87 -9.95 8.26 12.15
CA ILE A 87 -9.35 9.50 11.62
C ILE A 87 -8.42 10.12 12.66
N GLY A 88 -7.22 10.52 12.20
CA GLY A 88 -6.19 11.12 13.03
C GLY A 88 -5.18 10.13 13.62
N ILE A 89 -5.42 8.81 13.54
CA ILE A 89 -4.39 7.82 13.89
C ILE A 89 -3.19 8.00 12.95
N PRO A 90 -1.94 8.11 13.50
CA PRO A 90 -0.78 8.46 12.71
C PRO A 90 -0.40 7.38 11.68
N TYR A 91 0.37 7.77 10.68
CA TYR A 91 0.97 6.82 9.76
C TYR A 91 2.15 6.08 10.41
N LYS A 92 2.19 4.77 10.23
CA LYS A 92 3.33 3.94 10.62
C LYS A 92 3.54 2.85 9.58
N TYR A 93 4.69 2.88 8.91
CA TYR A 93 5.05 1.86 7.91
C TYR A 93 4.99 0.45 8.50
N ALA A 94 4.45 -0.51 7.71
CA ALA A 94 4.30 -1.93 8.02
C ALA A 94 3.47 -2.24 9.29
N SER A 95 2.60 -1.31 9.74
CA SER A 95 1.82 -1.48 10.96
C SER A 95 0.31 -1.61 10.72
N THR A 96 -0.32 -2.46 11.56
CA THR A 96 -1.78 -2.63 11.72
C THR A 96 -2.24 -2.28 13.13
N ASP A 97 -1.39 -1.73 13.99
CA ASP A 97 -1.70 -1.46 15.39
C ASP A 97 -2.19 -0.01 15.57
N PRO A 98 -3.47 0.21 15.99
CA PRO A 98 -4.01 1.56 16.18
C PRO A 98 -3.29 2.37 17.26
N LYS A 99 -2.55 1.72 18.16
CA LYS A 99 -1.79 2.40 19.24
C LYS A 99 -0.53 3.09 18.73
N ILE A 100 0.03 2.60 17.63
CA ILE A 100 1.28 3.13 17.06
C ILE A 100 1.10 3.74 15.67
N GLY A 101 0.01 3.40 14.98
CA GLY A 101 -0.31 3.91 13.66
C GLY A 101 -0.52 2.82 12.61
N PHE A 102 -0.93 3.22 11.40
CA PHE A 102 -1.20 2.34 10.27
C PHE A 102 -0.39 2.72 9.03
N ASP A 103 0.03 1.74 8.23
CA ASP A 103 0.25 1.98 6.81
C ASP A 103 -1.08 1.90 6.03
N CYS A 104 -1.05 2.12 4.71
CA CYS A 104 -2.27 2.19 3.89
C CYS A 104 -3.07 0.88 3.91
N SER A 105 -2.43 -0.26 3.64
CA SER A 105 -3.09 -1.56 3.67
C SER A 105 -3.32 -2.08 5.09
N GLY A 106 -2.47 -1.71 6.06
CA GLY A 106 -2.67 -2.01 7.47
C GLY A 106 -3.92 -1.37 8.06
N PHE A 107 -4.22 -0.13 7.65
CA PHE A 107 -5.48 0.53 7.97
C PHE A 107 -6.68 -0.28 7.42
N ILE A 108 -6.64 -0.66 6.14
CA ILE A 108 -7.70 -1.48 5.52
C ILE A 108 -7.81 -2.83 6.24
N THR A 109 -6.70 -3.52 6.48
CA THR A 109 -6.69 -4.80 7.21
C THR A 109 -7.33 -4.67 8.60
N TYR A 110 -6.98 -3.62 9.35
CA TYR A 110 -7.55 -3.37 10.67
C TYR A 110 -9.06 -3.13 10.62
N VAL A 111 -9.52 -2.28 9.67
CA VAL A 111 -10.94 -1.97 9.48
C VAL A 111 -11.75 -3.23 9.15
N PHE A 112 -11.28 -4.04 8.21
CA PHE A 112 -12.00 -5.26 7.82
C PHE A 112 -11.95 -6.36 8.89
N ASN A 113 -10.83 -6.51 9.59
CA ASN A 113 -10.70 -7.47 10.70
C ASN A 113 -11.65 -7.16 11.86
N HIS A 114 -12.01 -5.90 12.10
CA HIS A 114 -13.04 -5.52 13.08
C HIS A 114 -14.36 -6.24 12.85
N PHE A 115 -14.70 -6.49 11.57
CA PHE A 115 -15.91 -7.22 11.16
C PHE A 115 -15.63 -8.71 10.91
N ASN A 116 -14.47 -9.22 11.30
CA ASN A 116 -14.01 -10.59 11.00
C ASN A 116 -14.02 -10.91 9.49
N ILE A 117 -13.76 -9.93 8.65
CA ILE A 117 -13.56 -10.08 7.21
C ILE A 117 -12.05 -10.16 6.94
N ILE A 118 -11.62 -11.32 6.42
CA ILE A 118 -10.21 -11.56 6.12
C ILE A 118 -9.88 -10.93 4.78
N VAL A 119 -8.87 -10.07 4.76
CA VAL A 119 -8.35 -9.39 3.57
C VAL A 119 -6.83 -9.56 3.47
N PRO A 120 -6.23 -9.38 2.28
CA PRO A 120 -4.78 -9.36 2.15
C PRO A 120 -4.11 -8.32 3.04
N ARG A 121 -2.85 -8.58 3.44
CA ARG A 121 -2.07 -7.60 4.24
C ARG A 121 -1.37 -6.57 3.38
N SER A 122 -0.89 -6.93 2.21
CA SER A 122 -0.14 -6.04 1.33
C SER A 122 -1.04 -5.38 0.29
N SER A 123 -0.82 -4.10 -0.02
CA SER A 123 -1.59 -3.38 -1.04
C SER A 123 -1.52 -4.03 -2.41
N ILE A 124 -0.38 -4.61 -2.79
CA ILE A 124 -0.20 -5.27 -4.09
C ILE A 124 -1.10 -6.52 -4.25
N ASP A 125 -1.38 -7.22 -3.15
CA ASP A 125 -2.20 -8.44 -3.17
C ASP A 125 -3.68 -8.15 -3.44
N PHE A 126 -4.10 -6.88 -3.35
CA PHE A 126 -5.44 -6.45 -3.74
C PHE A 126 -5.61 -6.28 -5.26
N THR A 127 -4.55 -6.38 -6.05
CA THR A 127 -4.61 -6.17 -7.51
C THR A 127 -5.66 -7.02 -8.20
N ASN A 128 -5.85 -8.28 -7.75
CA ASN A 128 -6.76 -9.25 -8.35
C ASN A 128 -7.84 -9.71 -7.36
N VAL A 129 -8.33 -8.81 -6.52
CA VAL A 129 -9.38 -9.07 -5.53
C VAL A 129 -10.68 -8.41 -5.98
N GLY A 130 -11.81 -9.11 -5.79
CA GLY A 130 -13.14 -8.57 -6.08
C GLY A 130 -13.40 -8.27 -7.55
N LYS A 131 -14.39 -7.44 -7.83
CA LYS A 131 -14.82 -7.03 -9.17
C LYS A 131 -14.36 -5.61 -9.45
N GLU A 132 -13.68 -5.39 -10.57
CA GLU A 132 -13.36 -4.03 -11.02
C GLU A 132 -14.61 -3.27 -11.41
N VAL A 133 -14.71 -2.01 -10.99
CA VAL A 133 -15.81 -1.09 -11.32
C VAL A 133 -15.22 0.25 -11.80
N SER A 134 -15.99 0.98 -12.60
CA SER A 134 -15.57 2.31 -13.04
C SER A 134 -15.54 3.31 -11.86
N LEU A 135 -14.77 4.39 -11.99
CA LEU A 135 -14.78 5.46 -10.99
C LEU A 135 -16.18 6.07 -10.81
N THR A 136 -16.94 6.18 -11.89
CA THR A 136 -18.31 6.74 -11.88
C THR A 136 -19.29 5.84 -11.14
N ASP A 137 -19.05 4.52 -11.14
CA ASP A 137 -19.89 3.51 -10.47
C ASP A 137 -19.42 3.20 -9.05
N ALA A 138 -18.29 3.80 -8.63
CA ALA A 138 -17.76 3.56 -7.30
C ALA A 138 -18.76 3.97 -6.20
N LYS A 139 -18.93 3.10 -5.21
CA LYS A 139 -19.86 3.29 -4.09
C LYS A 139 -19.12 3.24 -2.76
N PRO A 140 -19.68 3.80 -1.67
CA PRO A 140 -19.10 3.63 -0.33
C PRO A 140 -18.82 2.16 -0.01
N GLY A 141 -17.62 1.87 0.50
CA GLY A 141 -17.17 0.51 0.78
C GLY A 141 -16.38 -0.15 -0.35
N ASP A 142 -16.34 0.41 -1.57
CA ASP A 142 -15.42 -0.04 -2.61
C ASP A 142 -13.98 0.37 -2.24
N LEU A 143 -12.99 -0.40 -2.68
CA LEU A 143 -11.58 -0.07 -2.49
C LEU A 143 -11.03 0.63 -3.72
N ILE A 144 -10.26 1.69 -3.52
CA ILE A 144 -9.58 2.43 -4.58
C ILE A 144 -8.09 2.21 -4.49
N LEU A 145 -7.46 1.82 -5.60
CA LEU A 145 -6.08 1.38 -5.69
C LEU A 145 -5.25 2.36 -6.52
N PHE A 146 -4.04 2.63 -6.05
CA PHE A 146 -3.09 3.56 -6.64
C PHE A 146 -1.71 2.94 -6.75
N THR A 147 -0.87 3.48 -7.62
CA THR A 147 0.58 3.25 -7.56
C THR A 147 1.15 3.74 -6.23
N GLY A 148 2.41 3.47 -5.94
CA GLY A 148 3.17 4.07 -4.84
C GLY A 148 3.25 5.61 -4.97
N THR A 149 4.27 6.22 -4.41
CA THR A 149 4.53 7.66 -4.58
C THR A 149 5.02 7.99 -5.98
N ASP A 150 5.60 7.01 -6.67
CA ASP A 150 6.02 7.12 -8.06
C ASP A 150 4.88 6.68 -8.99
N SER A 151 4.36 7.61 -9.80
CA SER A 151 3.28 7.34 -10.76
C SER A 151 3.74 6.55 -11.99
N THR A 152 5.05 6.37 -12.18
CA THR A 152 5.61 5.55 -13.27
C THR A 152 5.59 4.05 -12.96
N GLU A 153 5.45 3.69 -11.69
CA GLU A 153 5.27 2.31 -11.25
C GLU A 153 3.97 1.71 -11.80
N LYS A 154 4.00 0.42 -12.10
CA LYS A 154 2.86 -0.31 -12.68
C LYS A 154 2.21 -1.30 -11.72
N PHE A 155 2.50 -1.19 -10.43
CA PHE A 155 1.94 -2.04 -9.38
C PHE A 155 1.24 -1.22 -8.29
N VAL A 156 0.33 -1.87 -7.58
CA VAL A 156 -0.42 -1.24 -6.47
C VAL A 156 0.51 -1.04 -5.28
N GLY A 157 0.78 0.24 -4.97
CA GLY A 157 1.60 0.64 -3.83
C GLY A 157 0.83 1.43 -2.76
N HIS A 158 -0.43 1.83 -3.05
CA HIS A 158 -1.26 2.57 -2.12
C HIS A 158 -2.74 2.26 -2.34
N MET A 159 -3.57 2.47 -1.31
CA MET A 159 -4.99 2.18 -1.38
C MET A 159 -5.81 2.96 -0.34
N GLY A 160 -7.11 3.03 -0.57
CA GLY A 160 -8.10 3.58 0.34
C GLY A 160 -9.46 2.93 0.20
N LEU A 161 -10.40 3.34 1.05
CA LEU A 161 -11.80 2.92 1.07
C LEU A 161 -12.68 4.10 0.62
N VAL A 162 -13.51 3.90 -0.39
CA VAL A 162 -14.44 4.94 -0.88
C VAL A 162 -15.44 5.29 0.21
N VAL A 163 -15.59 6.58 0.49
CA VAL A 163 -16.50 7.13 1.52
C VAL A 163 -17.76 7.71 0.88
N THR A 164 -17.60 8.40 -0.25
CA THR A 164 -18.70 8.98 -1.03
C THR A 164 -18.29 9.11 -2.50
N ASN A 165 -19.28 9.13 -3.38
CA ASN A 165 -19.12 9.45 -4.80
C ASN A 165 -20.40 10.13 -5.29
N GLN A 166 -20.65 11.34 -4.81
CA GLN A 166 -21.83 12.12 -5.17
C GLN A 166 -21.45 13.24 -6.16
N ASN A 167 -22.25 13.44 -7.19
CA ASN A 167 -22.00 14.48 -8.20
C ASN A 167 -20.59 14.42 -8.81
N ASN A 168 -20.05 13.22 -9.03
CA ASN A 168 -18.68 12.98 -9.48
C ASN A 168 -17.58 13.53 -8.53
N GLN A 169 -17.93 13.77 -7.28
CA GLN A 169 -16.99 14.13 -6.23
C GLN A 169 -16.72 12.88 -5.36
N LEU A 170 -15.72 12.11 -5.77
CA LEU A 170 -15.29 10.93 -5.02
C LEU A 170 -14.36 11.34 -3.89
N GLU A 171 -14.65 10.86 -2.68
CA GLU A 171 -13.76 10.94 -1.53
C GLU A 171 -13.49 9.54 -1.00
N PHE A 172 -12.28 9.36 -0.49
CA PHE A 172 -11.85 8.10 0.10
C PHE A 172 -11.09 8.32 1.40
N ILE A 173 -11.17 7.35 2.31
CA ILE A 173 -10.43 7.34 3.58
C ILE A 173 -9.24 6.39 3.45
N HIS A 174 -8.08 6.84 3.92
CA HIS A 174 -6.84 6.07 3.85
C HIS A 174 -5.85 6.50 4.94
N SER A 175 -4.85 5.68 5.23
CA SER A 175 -3.68 6.10 6.00
C SER A 175 -2.56 6.51 5.03
N THR A 176 -2.02 7.72 5.20
CA THR A 176 -1.04 8.32 4.29
C THR A 176 0.21 8.81 5.01
N SER A 177 1.38 8.60 4.39
CA SER A 177 2.66 9.19 4.80
C SER A 177 2.84 10.64 4.32
N GLY A 178 1.89 11.17 3.52
CA GLY A 178 1.92 12.55 3.03
C GLY A 178 1.67 13.60 4.12
N LYS A 179 1.35 14.83 3.72
CA LYS A 179 1.21 16.00 4.64
C LYS A 179 0.28 15.76 5.83
N LYS A 180 -0.77 14.95 5.69
CA LYS A 180 -1.69 14.63 6.79
C LYS A 180 -1.15 13.60 7.77
N TYR A 181 -0.18 12.82 7.34
CA TYR A 181 0.57 11.83 8.11
C TYR A 181 -0.28 10.98 9.03
N GLY A 182 -1.29 10.30 8.47
CA GLY A 182 -2.20 9.44 9.20
C GLY A 182 -3.49 9.13 8.45
N VAL A 183 -4.47 8.65 9.20
CA VAL A 183 -5.80 8.34 8.66
C VAL A 183 -6.57 9.63 8.40
N THR A 184 -7.00 9.81 7.16
CA THR A 184 -7.71 11.02 6.71
C THR A 184 -8.64 10.70 5.55
N ILE A 185 -9.70 11.51 5.39
CA ILE A 185 -10.50 11.55 4.16
C ILE A 185 -9.86 12.53 3.18
N THR A 186 -9.76 12.12 1.93
CA THR A 186 -9.14 12.91 0.87
C THR A 186 -10.02 12.88 -0.38
N PRO A 187 -10.27 14.03 -1.02
CA PRO A 187 -10.93 14.05 -2.32
C PRO A 187 -10.04 13.42 -3.39
N PHE A 188 -10.67 12.76 -4.37
CA PHE A 188 -9.99 12.23 -5.56
C PHE A 188 -9.62 13.39 -6.49
N ASN A 189 -8.44 13.97 -6.24
CA ASN A 189 -7.89 15.12 -6.95
C ASN A 189 -6.83 14.69 -7.98
N ASP A 190 -6.23 15.67 -8.70
CA ASP A 190 -5.23 15.43 -9.76
C ASP A 190 -4.03 14.60 -9.30
N TYR A 191 -3.57 14.79 -8.05
CA TYR A 191 -2.49 13.99 -7.49
C TYR A 191 -2.83 12.50 -7.41
N TYR A 192 -4.05 12.16 -7.01
CA TYR A 192 -4.52 10.77 -6.97
C TYR A 192 -4.96 10.28 -8.34
N HIS A 193 -5.47 11.17 -9.19
CA HIS A 193 -5.82 10.81 -10.55
C HIS A 193 -4.60 10.32 -11.35
N SER A 194 -3.44 10.99 -11.24
CA SER A 194 -2.21 10.59 -11.93
C SER A 194 -1.65 9.22 -11.48
N ARG A 195 -2.05 8.76 -10.31
CA ARG A 195 -1.63 7.49 -9.67
C ARG A 195 -2.71 6.43 -9.66
N PHE A 196 -3.88 6.74 -10.15
CA PHE A 196 -5.03 5.84 -10.14
C PHE A 196 -4.76 4.59 -10.99
N MET A 197 -5.09 3.43 -10.43
CA MET A 197 -4.99 2.15 -11.11
C MET A 197 -6.37 1.55 -11.38
N LYS A 198 -7.16 1.36 -10.33
CA LYS A 198 -8.53 0.82 -10.45
C LYS A 198 -9.33 1.01 -9.16
N THR A 199 -10.63 0.84 -9.28
CA THR A 199 -11.56 0.68 -8.15
C THR A 199 -12.09 -0.76 -8.17
N ILE A 200 -12.12 -1.40 -7.00
CA ILE A 200 -12.57 -2.78 -6.85
C ILE A 200 -13.73 -2.87 -5.85
N ARG A 201 -14.72 -3.68 -6.19
CA ARG A 201 -15.90 -3.96 -5.37
C ARG A 201 -15.79 -5.34 -4.75
N ILE A 202 -15.91 -5.39 -3.45
CA ILE A 202 -15.86 -6.63 -2.67
C ILE A 202 -17.20 -6.93 -1.97
N PHE A 203 -18.07 -5.94 -1.86
CA PHE A 203 -19.39 -6.08 -1.25
C PHE A 203 -20.45 -6.41 -2.29
N PRO A 204 -21.10 -7.61 -2.23
CA PRO A 204 -22.18 -7.97 -3.17
C PRO A 204 -23.37 -7.02 -3.11
N GLN A 205 -23.61 -6.38 -1.96
CA GLN A 205 -24.70 -5.42 -1.75
C GLN A 205 -24.56 -4.15 -2.59
N ASN A 206 -23.36 -3.86 -3.07
CA ASN A 206 -23.07 -2.72 -3.94
C ASN A 206 -23.32 -3.00 -5.43
N ASN A 207 -23.60 -4.26 -5.82
CA ASN A 207 -23.86 -4.66 -7.21
C ASN A 207 -25.18 -4.11 -7.75
#